data_b51b95918923f7785552f1e5be6513b7
#
_entry.id   b51b95918923f7785552f1e5be6513b7
#
_cell.length_a   1.000
_cell.length_b   1.000
_cell.length_c   1.000
_cell.angle_alpha   90.00
_cell.angle_beta   90.00
_cell.angle_gamma   90.00
#
_symmetry.space_group_name_H-M   'P 1'
#
loop_
_entity.id
_entity.type
_entity.pdbx_description
1 polymer ?
#
loop_
_entity_poly.entity_id
_entity_poly.type
_entity_poly.pdbx_seq_one_letter_code
_entity_poly.pdbx_strand_id
1 'polypeptide(L)' 'MKKVDLVNHPPHYNQNGIECIDGIESALGDGFEFYLAGNCMKYLWRYKYKGKPLEDLQKAEWYSSRLINVVKNEEIEDSD' A
#
# COMPACT_ATOMS: atom_id res chain seq x y z
N MET A 1 3.26 0.54 26.51
CA MET A 1 2.17 1.10 25.68
C MET A 1 2.36 0.66 24.25
N LYS A 2 1.29 0.17 23.65
CA LYS A 2 1.36 -0.32 22.29
C LYS A 2 1.47 0.84 21.30
N LYS A 3 2.49 0.81 20.46
CA LYS A 3 2.72 1.86 19.48
C LYS A 3 1.71 1.72 18.32
N VAL A 4 1.11 2.82 17.92
CA VAL A 4 0.21 2.83 16.77
C VAL A 4 1.04 2.69 15.49
N ASP A 5 0.63 1.79 14.61
CA ASP A 5 1.29 1.60 13.32
C ASP A 5 0.63 2.54 12.30
N LEU A 6 1.26 3.69 12.10
CA LEU A 6 0.73 4.72 11.21
C LEU A 6 1.00 4.45 9.73
N VAL A 7 1.85 3.49 9.43
CA VAL A 7 2.19 3.14 8.05
C VAL A 7 1.29 2.03 7.53
N ASN A 8 1.21 0.93 8.27
CA ASN A 8 0.47 -0.25 7.82
C ASN A 8 -1.01 -0.22 8.22
N HIS A 9 -1.31 0.33 9.39
CA HIS A 9 -2.68 0.33 9.92
C HIS A 9 -3.03 1.70 10.50
N PRO A 10 -3.19 2.73 9.65
CA PRO A 10 -3.62 4.04 10.14
C PRO A 10 -5.02 3.93 10.76
N PRO A 11 -5.22 4.37 12.01
CA PRO A 11 -6.50 4.15 12.69
C PRO A 11 -7.72 4.72 11.97
N HIS A 12 -7.55 5.87 11.32
CA HIS A 12 -8.68 6.53 10.66
C HIS A 12 -9.09 5.87 9.33
N TYR A 13 -8.32 4.88 8.86
CA TYR A 13 -8.65 4.15 7.64
C TYR A 13 -9.31 2.80 7.89
N ASN A 14 -9.50 2.44 9.16
CA ASN A 14 -10.10 1.16 9.50
C ASN A 14 -11.50 1.41 10.09
N GLN A 15 -12.53 1.26 9.25
CA GLN A 15 -13.92 1.47 9.64
C GLN A 15 -14.74 0.20 9.42
N ASN A 16 -15.58 -0.13 10.41
CA ASN A 16 -16.50 -1.27 10.33
C ASN A 16 -15.78 -2.59 10.05
N GLY A 17 -14.55 -2.75 10.55
CA GLY A 17 -13.77 -3.98 10.38
C GLY A 17 -13.18 -4.18 9.00
N ILE A 18 -13.35 -3.20 8.10
CA ILE A 18 -12.79 -3.25 6.75
C ILE A 18 -11.76 -2.13 6.62
N GLU A 19 -10.54 -2.48 6.26
CA GLU A 19 -9.51 -1.48 6.03
C GLU A 19 -9.76 -0.76 4.70
N CYS A 20 -9.44 0.53 4.68
CA CYS A 20 -9.62 1.36 3.49
C CYS A 20 -8.95 0.74 2.25
N ILE A 21 -7.75 0.19 2.43
CA ILE A 21 -7.01 -0.40 1.31
C ILE A 21 -7.76 -1.57 0.67
N ASP A 22 -8.47 -2.35 1.47
CA ASP A 22 -9.24 -3.48 0.93
C ASP A 22 -10.46 -2.98 0.16
N GLY A 23 -11.07 -1.89 0.62
CA GLY A 23 -12.15 -1.25 -0.12
C GLY A 23 -11.68 -0.70 -1.45
N ILE A 24 -10.49 -0.08 -1.46
CA ILE A 24 -9.90 0.44 -2.69
C ILE A 24 -9.61 -0.69 -3.67
N GLU A 25 -9.08 -1.80 -3.19
CA GLU A 25 -8.81 -2.97 -4.02
C GLU A 25 -10.09 -3.48 -4.69
N SER A 26 -11.14 -3.60 -3.90
CA SER A 26 -12.43 -4.07 -4.41
C SER A 26 -12.99 -3.12 -5.47
N ALA A 27 -12.86 -1.81 -5.23
CA ALA A 27 -13.42 -0.81 -6.13
C ALA A 27 -12.66 -0.70 -7.44
N LEU A 28 -11.33 -0.82 -7.40
CA LEU A 28 -10.49 -0.62 -8.57
C LEU A 28 -10.28 -1.87 -9.42
N GLY A 29 -10.48 -3.06 -8.85
CA GLY A 29 -10.23 -4.29 -9.60
C GLY A 29 -8.82 -4.32 -10.19
N ASP A 30 -8.70 -4.50 -11.50
CA ASP A 30 -7.40 -4.57 -12.16
C ASP A 30 -6.59 -3.27 -12.05
N GLY A 31 -7.24 -2.15 -11.78
CA GLY A 31 -6.56 -0.87 -11.59
C GLY A 31 -5.81 -0.76 -10.27
N PHE A 32 -6.07 -1.65 -9.34
CA PHE A 32 -5.43 -1.62 -8.03
C PHE A 32 -3.90 -1.75 -8.13
N GLU A 33 -3.42 -2.56 -9.06
CA GLU A 33 -1.98 -2.71 -9.29
C GLU A 33 -1.33 -1.35 -9.57
N PHE A 34 -1.96 -0.55 -10.42
CA PHE A 34 -1.40 0.75 -10.79
C PHE A 34 -1.55 1.78 -9.67
N TYR A 35 -2.59 1.67 -8.87
CA TYR A 35 -2.75 2.50 -7.68
C TYR A 35 -1.58 2.25 -6.71
N LEU A 36 -1.23 0.99 -6.47
CA LEU A 36 -0.13 0.64 -5.59
C LEU A 36 1.20 1.12 -6.15
N ALA A 37 1.45 0.90 -7.43
CA ALA A 37 2.68 1.35 -8.07
C ALA A 37 2.82 2.87 -7.99
N GLY A 38 1.73 3.59 -8.26
CA GLY A 38 1.74 5.06 -8.19
C GLY A 38 2.04 5.58 -6.79
N ASN A 39 1.46 4.97 -5.77
CA ASN A 39 1.74 5.37 -4.39
C ASN A 39 3.18 5.07 -3.99
N CYS A 40 3.72 3.92 -4.39
CA CYS A 40 5.11 3.59 -4.14
C CYS A 40 6.02 4.65 -4.77
N MET A 41 5.79 4.99 -6.02
CA MET A 41 6.58 5.99 -6.74
C MET A 41 6.47 7.36 -6.09
N LYS A 42 5.28 7.73 -5.63
CA LYS A 42 5.06 9.01 -4.95
C LYS A 42 5.95 9.15 -3.73
N TYR A 43 6.01 8.12 -2.89
CA TYR A 43 6.81 8.19 -1.67
C TYR A 43 8.32 8.15 -1.95
N LEU A 44 8.74 7.41 -2.97
CA LEU A 44 10.13 7.43 -3.41
C LEU A 44 10.52 8.80 -3.96
N TRP A 45 9.59 9.46 -4.64
CA TRP A 45 9.83 10.78 -5.20
C TRP A 45 10.00 11.83 -4.09
N ARG A 46 9.19 11.75 -3.03
CA ARG A 46 9.09 12.83 -2.06
C ARG A 46 9.96 12.68 -0.81
N TYR A 47 10.59 11.52 -0.59
CA TYR A 47 11.21 11.23 0.72
C TYR A 47 12.28 12.26 1.13
N LYS A 48 12.94 12.92 0.18
CA LYS A 48 13.95 13.93 0.49
C LYS A 48 13.38 15.32 0.77
N TYR A 49 12.12 15.54 0.43
CA TYR A 49 11.57 16.90 0.40
C TYR A 49 10.53 17.19 1.47
N LYS A 50 9.93 16.18 2.08
CA LYS A 50 8.79 16.38 2.98
C LYS A 50 9.14 16.31 4.46
N GLY A 51 10.42 16.14 4.81
CA GLY A 51 10.85 16.20 6.21
C GLY A 51 10.69 14.94 7.02
N LYS A 52 10.19 13.86 6.43
CA LYS A 52 10.02 12.56 7.10
C LYS A 52 10.53 11.44 6.20
N PRO A 53 11.84 11.43 5.90
CA PRO A 53 12.36 10.48 4.91
C PRO A 53 12.17 9.02 5.28
N LEU A 54 12.41 8.64 6.52
CA LEU A 54 12.25 7.24 6.92
C LEU A 54 10.81 6.79 6.80
N GLU A 55 9.87 7.62 7.25
CA GLU A 55 8.45 7.29 7.16
C GLU A 55 8.02 7.14 5.70
N ASP A 56 8.46 8.04 4.83
CA ASP A 56 8.12 7.97 3.41
C ASP A 56 8.70 6.71 2.76
N LEU A 57 9.93 6.32 3.12
CA LEU A 57 10.53 5.10 2.58
C LEU A 57 9.79 3.86 3.09
N GLN A 58 9.35 3.87 4.34
CA GLN A 58 8.57 2.76 4.88
C GLN A 58 7.20 2.65 4.19
N LYS A 59 6.60 3.77 3.84
CA LYS A 59 5.35 3.76 3.06
C LYS A 59 5.59 3.19 1.66
N ALA A 60 6.68 3.59 1.01
CA ALA A 60 7.03 3.02 -0.29
C ALA A 60 7.21 1.51 -0.21
N GLU A 61 7.89 1.04 0.84
CA GLU A 61 8.07 -0.40 1.07
C GLU A 61 6.74 -1.11 1.24
N TRP A 62 5.83 -0.54 2.02
CA TRP A 62 4.51 -1.13 2.25
C TRP A 62 3.74 -1.28 0.94
N TYR A 63 3.71 -0.23 0.12
CA TYR A 63 2.99 -0.30 -1.16
C TYR A 63 3.67 -1.27 -2.12
N SER A 64 4.99 -1.30 -2.14
CA SER A 64 5.74 -2.24 -2.98
C SER A 64 5.46 -3.69 -2.58
N SER A 65 5.43 -3.97 -1.27
CA SER A 65 5.14 -5.32 -0.77
C SER A 65 3.73 -5.76 -1.16
N ARG A 66 2.77 -4.87 -1.05
CA ARG A 66 1.38 -5.17 -1.45
C ARG A 66 1.30 -5.43 -2.95
N LEU A 67 2.02 -4.63 -3.73
CA LEU A 67 2.10 -4.80 -5.18
C LEU A 67 2.68 -6.16 -5.57
N ILE A 68 3.73 -6.57 -4.88
CA ILE A 68 4.33 -7.89 -5.09
C ILE A 68 3.28 -8.98 -4.88
N ASN A 69 2.46 -8.87 -3.84
CA ASN A 69 1.42 -9.86 -3.56
C ASN A 69 0.37 -9.89 -4.66
N VAL A 70 -0.02 -8.73 -5.20
CA VAL A 70 -0.97 -8.68 -6.30
C VAL A 70 -0.42 -9.39 -7.52
N VAL A 71 0.82 -9.10 -7.89
CA VAL A 71 1.46 -9.71 -9.06
C VAL A 71 1.65 -11.21 -8.86
N LYS A 72 2.03 -11.65 -7.67
CA LYS A 72 2.16 -13.08 -7.36
C LYS A 72 0.83 -13.80 -7.53
N ASN A 73 -0.26 -13.20 -7.08
CA ASN A 73 -1.59 -13.81 -7.22
C ASN A 73 -1.99 -13.93 -8.68
N GLU A 74 -1.69 -12.92 -9.51
CA GLU A 74 -1.93 -12.98 -10.95
C GLU A 74 -1.14 -14.13 -11.60
N GLU A 75 0.13 -14.29 -11.23
CA GLU A 75 0.97 -15.36 -11.78
C GLU A 75 0.44 -16.73 -11.39
N ILE A 76 -0.05 -16.89 -10.16
CA ILE A 76 -0.63 -18.16 -9.71
C ILE A 76 -1.91 -18.46 -10.49
N GLU A 77 -2.75 -17.46 -10.73
CA GLU A 77 -4.00 -17.63 -11.49
C GLU A 77 -3.74 -17.97 -12.94
N ASP A 78 -2.65 -17.45 -13.51
CA ASP A 78 -2.30 -17.68 -14.91
C ASP A 78 -1.51 -18.96 -15.13
N SER A 79 -0.99 -19.58 -14.06
CA SER A 79 -0.20 -20.81 -14.19
C SER A 79 -1.10 -22.03 -14.09
N ASP A 80 -1.26 -22.69 -15.19
CA ASP A 80 -1.98 -23.98 -15.23
C ASP A 80 -1.01 -25.15 -15.10
#